data_ad62fda5e99c37953f204275263bf5fd
#
_entry.id   ad62fda5e99c37953f204275263bf5fd
#
_cell.length_a   1.000
_cell.length_b   1.000
_cell.length_c   1.000
_cell.angle_alpha   90.00
_cell.angle_beta   90.00
_cell.angle_gamma   90.00
#
_symmetry.space_group_name_H-M   'P 1'
#
loop_
_entity.id
_entity.type
_entity.pdbx_description
1 polymer ?
#
loop_
_entity_poly.entity_id
_entity_poly.type
_entity_poly.pdbx_seq_one_letter_code
_entity_poly.pdbx_strand_id
1 'polypeptide(L)'
;MVAPTASLAPSQPTTPSPAANDALTQAKAASQSRPQGQRDTLNAQILQASLQVSLQAGNNSMALLYRTAIDGINEYLAPELGPDAIGQAMGQDNSPEGSASRILSMSTAFFEAYAAQHKNDAPEDVIRNFVGLIRGGFEQGFNEASDILNGLGVLGEGSPIAQGINQTFELVQKGYDEFLAAKLAALTPKEAPKDTPEAALRA
;
A
#
# COMPACT_ATOMS: atom_id res chain seq x y z
N MET A 1 -64.99 7.51 28.78
CA MET A 1 -63.55 7.80 28.90
C MET A 1 -62.86 7.07 27.76
N VAL A 2 -62.44 7.78 26.72
CA VAL A 2 -61.81 7.22 25.53
C VAL A 2 -60.33 7.64 25.58
N ALA A 3 -59.41 6.66 25.58
CA ALA A 3 -57.99 6.92 25.57
C ALA A 3 -57.52 7.28 24.15
N PRO A 4 -56.57 8.21 23.97
CA PRO A 4 -56.03 8.54 22.66
C PRO A 4 -54.99 7.52 22.20
N THR A 5 -55.16 7.02 20.97
CA THR A 5 -54.19 6.20 20.24
C THR A 5 -52.99 7.03 19.84
N ALA A 6 -51.80 6.62 20.26
CA ALA A 6 -50.53 7.21 19.83
C ALA A 6 -50.24 6.82 18.38
N SER A 7 -50.16 7.82 17.51
CA SER A 7 -49.75 7.69 16.11
C SER A 7 -48.22 7.48 16.05
N LEU A 8 -47.78 6.34 15.52
CA LEU A 8 -46.40 6.10 15.18
C LEU A 8 -46.06 6.87 13.90
N ALA A 9 -45.19 7.86 14.01
CA ALA A 9 -44.63 8.56 12.87
C ALA A 9 -43.64 7.64 12.11
N PRO A 10 -43.63 7.63 10.77
CA PRO A 10 -42.65 6.84 10.00
C PRO A 10 -41.25 7.46 10.13
N SER A 11 -40.31 6.61 10.49
CA SER A 11 -38.89 6.97 10.51
C SER A 11 -38.44 7.34 9.10
N GLN A 12 -37.98 8.58 8.91
CA GLN A 12 -37.36 9.01 7.66
C GLN A 12 -36.00 8.29 7.44
N PRO A 13 -35.66 7.88 6.21
CA PRO A 13 -34.35 7.38 5.90
C PRO A 13 -33.32 8.50 6.09
N THR A 14 -32.32 8.26 6.95
CA THR A 14 -31.18 9.16 7.15
C THR A 14 -30.37 9.23 5.86
N THR A 15 -30.37 10.39 5.23
CA THR A 15 -29.46 10.70 4.13
C THR A 15 -28.00 10.60 4.62
N PRO A 16 -27.08 9.95 3.88
CA PRO A 16 -25.67 9.89 4.26
C PRO A 16 -25.07 11.29 4.35
N SER A 17 -24.24 11.50 5.37
CA SER A 17 -23.57 12.77 5.66
C SER A 17 -22.72 13.25 4.48
N PRO A 18 -22.66 14.55 4.16
CA PRO A 18 -21.84 15.10 3.08
C PRO A 18 -20.36 14.66 3.13
N ALA A 19 -19.80 14.49 4.33
CA ALA A 19 -18.43 14.04 4.53
C ALA A 19 -18.15 12.63 4.01
N ALA A 20 -19.15 11.73 4.03
CA ALA A 20 -18.99 10.37 3.49
C ALA A 20 -18.99 10.36 1.95
N ASN A 21 -19.72 11.28 1.33
CA ASN A 21 -19.73 11.42 -0.13
C ASN A 21 -18.45 12.06 -0.67
N ASP A 22 -17.84 12.99 0.07
CA ASP A 22 -16.57 13.61 -0.32
C ASP A 22 -15.42 12.62 -0.23
N ALA A 23 -15.36 11.79 0.82
CA ALA A 23 -14.36 10.73 0.95
C ALA A 23 -14.46 9.67 -0.16
N LEU A 24 -15.69 9.27 -0.52
CA LEU A 24 -15.95 8.35 -1.64
C LEU A 24 -15.57 8.95 -2.99
N THR A 25 -15.78 10.24 -3.19
CA THR A 25 -15.44 10.94 -4.43
C THR A 25 -13.95 11.13 -4.58
N GLN A 26 -13.22 11.43 -3.50
CA GLN A 26 -11.76 11.52 -3.49
C GLN A 26 -11.09 10.14 -3.69
N ALA A 27 -11.60 9.10 -3.03
CA ALA A 27 -11.12 7.73 -3.24
C ALA A 27 -11.33 7.26 -4.68
N LYS A 28 -12.45 7.64 -5.31
CA LYS A 28 -12.75 7.33 -6.71
C LYS A 28 -11.84 8.09 -7.68
N ALA A 29 -11.47 9.34 -7.38
CA ALA A 29 -10.54 10.14 -8.18
C ALA A 29 -9.10 9.60 -8.09
N ALA A 30 -8.64 9.22 -6.90
CA ALA A 30 -7.32 8.62 -6.69
C ALA A 30 -7.19 7.23 -7.36
N SER A 31 -8.28 6.46 -7.43
CA SER A 31 -8.28 5.16 -8.10
C SER A 31 -8.24 5.24 -9.63
N GLN A 32 -8.67 6.35 -10.24
CA GLN A 32 -8.70 6.52 -11.70
C GLN A 32 -7.32 6.80 -12.33
N SER A 33 -6.33 7.22 -11.54
CA SER A 33 -4.97 7.53 -12.01
C SER A 33 -3.99 6.36 -11.98
N ARG A 34 -4.40 5.19 -11.48
CA ARG A 34 -3.55 3.99 -11.36
C ARG A 34 -3.79 2.98 -12.49
N PRO A 35 -2.77 2.21 -12.91
CA PRO A 35 -2.98 1.08 -13.83
C PRO A 35 -4.07 0.14 -13.29
N GLN A 36 -4.90 -0.38 -14.19
CA GLN A 36 -6.15 -1.08 -13.85
C GLN A 36 -5.91 -2.26 -12.89
N GLY A 37 -4.86 -3.06 -13.11
CA GLY A 37 -4.53 -4.21 -12.24
C GLY A 37 -4.13 -3.84 -10.80
N GLN A 38 -3.53 -2.66 -10.59
CA GLN A 38 -3.22 -2.20 -9.22
C GLN A 38 -4.46 -1.71 -8.48
N ARG A 39 -5.41 -1.12 -9.19
CA ARG A 39 -6.71 -0.71 -8.63
C ARG A 39 -7.51 -1.90 -8.15
N ASP A 40 -7.53 -2.95 -8.95
CA ASP A 40 -8.31 -4.16 -8.66
C ASP A 40 -7.75 -4.90 -7.43
N THR A 41 -6.41 -4.97 -7.30
CA THR A 41 -5.76 -5.55 -6.13
C THR A 41 -6.04 -4.75 -4.85
N LEU A 42 -5.97 -3.42 -4.90
CA LEU A 42 -6.27 -2.56 -3.75
C LEU A 42 -7.74 -2.64 -3.34
N ASN A 43 -8.65 -2.66 -4.32
CA ASN A 43 -10.08 -2.80 -4.05
C ASN A 43 -10.40 -4.16 -3.40
N ALA A 44 -9.74 -5.23 -3.84
CA ALA A 44 -9.86 -6.55 -3.24
C ALA A 44 -9.40 -6.57 -1.78
N GLN A 45 -8.25 -5.94 -1.47
CA GLN A 45 -7.74 -5.83 -0.12
C GLN A 45 -8.66 -5.01 0.81
N ILE A 46 -9.21 -3.91 0.31
CA ILE A 46 -10.16 -3.08 1.08
C ILE A 46 -11.44 -3.87 1.38
N LEU A 47 -12.00 -4.57 0.40
CA LEU A 47 -13.21 -5.40 0.60
C LEU A 47 -12.97 -6.49 1.64
N GLN A 48 -11.82 -7.10 1.62
CA GLN A 48 -11.46 -8.17 2.53
C GLN A 48 -11.23 -7.68 3.95
N ALA A 49 -10.53 -6.56 4.13
CA ALA A 49 -10.40 -5.91 5.42
C ALA A 49 -11.78 -5.51 5.99
N SER A 50 -12.67 -4.99 5.14
CA SER A 50 -14.04 -4.63 5.51
C SER A 50 -14.88 -5.84 5.90
N LEU A 51 -14.70 -6.98 5.23
CA LEU A 51 -15.35 -8.23 5.63
C LEU A 51 -14.88 -8.69 7.01
N GLN A 52 -13.59 -8.65 7.27
CA GLN A 52 -13.03 -9.09 8.55
C GLN A 52 -13.49 -8.21 9.72
N VAL A 53 -13.53 -6.90 9.51
CA VAL A 53 -14.08 -5.95 10.49
C VAL A 53 -15.57 -6.20 10.73
N SER A 54 -16.35 -6.46 9.68
CA SER A 54 -17.78 -6.74 9.80
C SER A 54 -18.08 -8.04 10.53
N LEU A 55 -17.26 -9.06 10.32
CA LEU A 55 -17.36 -10.34 11.06
C LEU A 55 -17.02 -10.16 12.54
N GLN A 56 -15.98 -9.40 12.86
CA GLN A 56 -15.58 -9.12 14.25
C GLN A 56 -16.61 -8.25 14.97
N ALA A 57 -17.26 -7.33 14.26
CA ALA A 57 -18.33 -6.49 14.80
C ALA A 57 -19.68 -7.20 14.92
N GLY A 58 -19.79 -8.48 14.52
CA GLY A 58 -21.03 -9.25 14.54
C GLY A 58 -22.10 -8.80 13.53
N ASN A 59 -21.71 -8.02 12.52
CA ASN A 59 -22.62 -7.52 11.48
C ASN A 59 -22.73 -8.51 10.31
N ASN A 60 -23.54 -9.54 10.48
CA ASN A 60 -23.71 -10.62 9.50
C ASN A 60 -24.24 -10.13 8.13
N SER A 61 -25.05 -9.08 8.08
CA SER A 61 -25.56 -8.55 6.82
C SER A 61 -24.47 -7.90 5.98
N MET A 62 -23.59 -7.13 6.62
CA MET A 62 -22.43 -6.54 5.97
C MET A 62 -21.41 -7.61 5.57
N ALA A 63 -21.19 -8.62 6.41
CA ALA A 63 -20.32 -9.73 6.08
C ALA A 63 -20.79 -10.51 4.84
N LEU A 64 -22.10 -10.72 4.69
CA LEU A 64 -22.67 -11.34 3.50
C LEU A 64 -22.48 -10.49 2.24
N LEU A 65 -22.67 -9.17 2.34
CA LEU A 65 -22.45 -8.24 1.25
C LEU A 65 -20.98 -8.28 0.76
N TYR A 66 -20.03 -8.26 1.69
CA TYR A 66 -18.60 -8.34 1.34
C TYR A 66 -18.22 -9.68 0.73
N ARG A 67 -18.78 -10.80 1.22
CA ARG A 67 -18.58 -12.11 0.59
C ARG A 67 -19.07 -12.13 -0.85
N THR A 68 -20.28 -11.65 -1.09
CA THR A 68 -20.83 -11.57 -2.45
C THR A 68 -19.97 -10.71 -3.37
N ALA A 69 -19.42 -9.59 -2.86
CA ALA A 69 -18.51 -8.75 -3.61
C ALA A 69 -17.17 -9.47 -3.92
N ILE A 70 -16.60 -10.19 -2.95
CA ILE A 70 -15.37 -10.97 -3.12
C ILE A 70 -15.59 -12.08 -4.16
N ASP A 71 -16.71 -12.81 -4.07
CA ASP A 71 -17.05 -13.87 -5.03
C ASP A 71 -17.20 -13.30 -6.44
N GLY A 72 -17.89 -12.16 -6.60
CA GLY A 72 -18.02 -11.49 -7.89
C GLY A 72 -16.69 -10.99 -8.47
N ILE A 73 -15.76 -10.51 -7.64
CA ILE A 73 -14.43 -10.12 -8.07
C ILE A 73 -13.60 -11.33 -8.47
N ASN A 74 -13.64 -12.42 -7.69
CA ASN A 74 -12.97 -13.67 -8.03
C ASN A 74 -13.47 -14.24 -9.37
N GLU A 75 -14.78 -14.21 -9.61
CA GLU A 75 -15.37 -14.64 -10.87
C GLU A 75 -14.88 -13.77 -12.05
N TYR A 76 -14.84 -12.46 -11.87
CA TYR A 76 -14.35 -11.53 -12.89
C TYR A 76 -12.85 -11.71 -13.19
N LEU A 77 -12.02 -11.97 -12.19
CA LEU A 77 -10.57 -12.14 -12.33
C LEU A 77 -10.16 -13.58 -12.69
N ALA A 78 -11.04 -14.56 -12.55
CA ALA A 78 -10.75 -15.97 -12.76
C ALA A 78 -10.10 -16.31 -14.13
N PRO A 79 -10.47 -15.66 -15.26
CA PRO A 79 -9.85 -15.94 -16.55
C PRO A 79 -8.36 -15.56 -16.63
N GLU A 80 -7.93 -14.56 -15.86
CA GLU A 80 -6.56 -14.05 -15.91
C GLU A 80 -5.70 -14.53 -14.74
N LEU A 81 -6.29 -14.63 -13.52
CA LEU A 81 -5.56 -14.88 -12.28
C LEU A 81 -5.95 -16.23 -11.61
N GLY A 82 -6.91 -16.96 -12.18
CA GLY A 82 -7.40 -18.20 -11.61
C GLY A 82 -8.58 -18.03 -10.64
N PRO A 83 -9.19 -19.15 -10.22
CA PRO A 83 -10.53 -19.16 -9.58
C PRO A 83 -10.60 -18.60 -8.16
N ASP A 84 -9.51 -18.23 -7.53
CA ASP A 84 -9.46 -17.63 -6.19
C ASP A 84 -8.38 -16.56 -6.13
N ALA A 85 -8.48 -15.58 -7.03
CA ALA A 85 -7.50 -14.52 -7.19
C ALA A 85 -7.29 -13.72 -5.88
N ILE A 86 -8.37 -13.46 -5.14
CA ILE A 86 -8.31 -12.75 -3.86
C ILE A 86 -7.68 -13.64 -2.79
N GLY A 87 -8.07 -14.91 -2.69
CA GLY A 87 -7.49 -15.85 -1.73
C GLY A 87 -6.00 -16.11 -1.98
N GLN A 88 -5.58 -16.18 -3.24
CA GLN A 88 -4.16 -16.30 -3.60
C GLN A 88 -3.37 -15.04 -3.21
N ALA A 89 -3.95 -13.85 -3.38
CA ALA A 89 -3.34 -12.61 -2.90
C ALA A 89 -3.21 -12.58 -1.36
N MET A 90 -4.12 -13.26 -0.63
CA MET A 90 -4.02 -13.42 0.83
C MET A 90 -2.99 -14.44 1.27
N GLY A 91 -2.70 -15.45 0.47
CA GLY A 91 -1.63 -16.42 0.74
C GLY A 91 -0.22 -15.82 0.68
N GLN A 92 -0.09 -14.55 0.25
CA GLN A 92 1.16 -13.82 0.32
C GLN A 92 1.49 -13.46 1.77
N ASP A 93 2.78 -13.35 2.05
CA ASP A 93 3.25 -12.82 3.34
C ASP A 93 2.80 -11.35 3.51
N ASN A 94 1.74 -11.15 4.28
CA ASN A 94 1.17 -9.84 4.58
C ASN A 94 1.71 -9.26 5.91
N SER A 95 2.79 -9.83 6.44
CA SER A 95 3.55 -9.21 7.53
C SER A 95 4.06 -7.84 7.11
N PRO A 96 4.39 -6.97 8.05
CA PRO A 96 5.06 -5.69 7.75
C PRO A 96 6.32 -5.86 6.90
N GLU A 97 7.11 -6.89 7.18
CA GLU A 97 8.34 -7.23 6.46
C GLU A 97 8.06 -7.68 5.02
N GLY A 98 7.11 -8.59 4.82
CA GLY A 98 6.71 -9.06 3.49
C GLY A 98 6.11 -7.94 2.65
N SER A 99 5.29 -7.10 3.25
CA SER A 99 4.68 -5.93 2.60
C SER A 99 5.73 -4.89 2.21
N ALA A 100 6.65 -4.55 3.11
CA ALA A 100 7.74 -3.63 2.86
C ALA A 100 8.67 -4.15 1.74
N SER A 101 9.02 -5.43 1.77
CA SER A 101 9.86 -6.06 0.75
C SER A 101 9.24 -5.96 -0.65
N ARG A 102 7.92 -6.22 -0.78
CA ARG A 102 7.21 -6.06 -2.06
C ARG A 102 7.21 -4.61 -2.55
N ILE A 103 6.91 -3.66 -1.67
CA ILE A 103 6.89 -2.23 -2.01
C ILE A 103 8.27 -1.79 -2.50
N LEU A 104 9.34 -2.15 -1.77
CA LEU A 104 10.72 -1.84 -2.13
C LEU A 104 11.10 -2.47 -3.48
N SER A 105 10.85 -3.77 -3.65
CA SER A 105 11.15 -4.47 -4.89
C SER A 105 10.46 -3.85 -6.10
N MET A 106 9.16 -3.54 -5.98
CA MET A 106 8.40 -2.95 -7.07
C MET A 106 8.83 -1.51 -7.39
N SER A 107 9.05 -0.68 -6.38
CA SER A 107 9.41 0.72 -6.57
C SER A 107 10.84 0.90 -7.10
N THR A 108 11.80 0.13 -6.57
CA THR A 108 13.22 0.21 -6.99
C THR A 108 13.49 -0.45 -8.33
N ALA A 109 12.62 -1.36 -8.81
CA ALA A 109 12.75 -1.99 -10.13
C ALA A 109 12.73 -0.99 -11.29
N PHE A 110 12.15 0.18 -11.09
CA PHE A 110 12.11 1.23 -12.12
C PHE A 110 13.39 2.05 -12.24
N PHE A 111 14.38 1.83 -11.37
CA PHE A 111 15.61 2.63 -11.35
C PHE A 111 16.36 2.63 -12.68
N GLU A 112 16.57 1.49 -13.30
CA GLU A 112 17.33 1.39 -14.56
C GLU A 112 16.60 2.10 -15.71
N ALA A 113 15.28 2.02 -15.75
CA ALA A 113 14.47 2.74 -16.73
C ALA A 113 14.54 4.27 -16.52
N TYR A 114 14.52 4.72 -15.27
CA TYR A 114 14.68 6.12 -14.90
C TYR A 114 16.07 6.62 -15.27
N ALA A 115 17.12 5.92 -14.89
CA ALA A 115 18.51 6.27 -15.21
C ALA A 115 18.75 6.33 -16.73
N ALA A 116 18.12 5.44 -17.50
CA ALA A 116 18.21 5.47 -18.97
C ALA A 116 17.62 6.72 -19.58
N GLN A 117 16.67 7.38 -18.94
CA GLN A 117 16.07 8.64 -19.38
C GLN A 117 16.89 9.87 -18.95
N HIS A 118 17.74 9.73 -17.94
CA HIS A 118 18.53 10.79 -17.32
C HIS A 118 20.04 10.64 -17.55
N LYS A 119 20.43 10.16 -18.73
CA LYS A 119 21.84 9.85 -19.07
C LYS A 119 22.79 11.05 -19.06
N ASN A 120 22.23 12.25 -19.19
CA ASN A 120 23.02 13.49 -19.24
C ASN A 120 23.20 14.13 -17.86
N ASP A 121 22.51 13.62 -16.85
CA ASP A 121 22.57 14.13 -15.48
C ASP A 121 23.73 13.45 -14.73
N ALA A 122 24.23 14.10 -13.69
CA ALA A 122 25.25 13.46 -12.84
C ALA A 122 24.69 12.18 -12.20
N PRO A 123 25.41 11.06 -12.24
CA PRO A 123 24.90 9.78 -11.73
C PRO A 123 24.43 9.83 -10.28
N GLU A 124 25.09 10.63 -9.43
CA GLU A 124 24.69 10.84 -8.05
C GLU A 124 23.31 11.54 -7.96
N ASP A 125 23.09 12.57 -8.78
CA ASP A 125 21.82 13.28 -8.80
C ASP A 125 20.69 12.40 -9.33
N VAL A 126 20.96 11.56 -10.33
CA VAL A 126 19.99 10.57 -10.83
C VAL A 126 19.52 9.65 -9.73
N ILE A 127 20.45 9.12 -8.92
CA ILE A 127 20.11 8.24 -7.80
C ILE A 127 19.30 8.98 -6.74
N ARG A 128 19.74 10.16 -6.31
CA ARG A 128 19.05 10.95 -5.29
C ARG A 128 17.65 11.37 -5.72
N ASN A 129 17.52 11.85 -6.95
CA ASN A 129 16.24 12.29 -7.52
C ASN A 129 15.27 11.10 -7.64
N PHE A 130 15.76 9.95 -8.10
CA PHE A 130 14.94 8.75 -8.18
C PHE A 130 14.41 8.32 -6.80
N VAL A 131 15.30 8.23 -5.80
CA VAL A 131 14.88 7.86 -4.44
C VAL A 131 13.91 8.88 -3.86
N GLY A 132 14.14 10.18 -4.08
CA GLY A 132 13.20 11.22 -3.69
C GLY A 132 11.82 11.05 -4.33
N LEU A 133 11.78 10.70 -5.62
CA LEU A 133 10.53 10.48 -6.36
C LEU A 133 9.74 9.28 -5.84
N ILE A 134 10.39 8.12 -5.66
CA ILE A 134 9.70 6.91 -5.19
C ILE A 134 9.28 7.04 -3.72
N ARG A 135 10.09 7.70 -2.89
CA ARG A 135 9.77 8.00 -1.49
C ARG A 135 8.54 8.90 -1.39
N GLY A 136 8.52 10.01 -2.12
CA GLY A 136 7.38 10.93 -2.14
C GLY A 136 6.10 10.25 -2.62
N GLY A 137 6.18 9.41 -3.66
CA GLY A 137 5.03 8.64 -4.14
C GLY A 137 4.54 7.62 -3.12
N PHE A 138 5.45 6.96 -2.40
CA PHE A 138 5.11 6.04 -1.32
C PHE A 138 4.44 6.77 -0.14
N GLU A 139 5.01 7.88 0.33
CA GLU A 139 4.47 8.68 1.44
C GLU A 139 3.06 9.19 1.12
N GLN A 140 2.87 9.70 -0.08
CA GLN A 140 1.55 10.13 -0.52
C GLN A 140 0.55 8.96 -0.50
N GLY A 141 0.90 7.83 -1.10
CA GLY A 141 0.02 6.66 -1.13
C GLY A 141 -0.26 6.08 0.26
N PHE A 142 0.74 6.12 1.16
CA PHE A 142 0.58 5.70 2.55
C PHE A 142 -0.41 6.60 3.30
N ASN A 143 -0.29 7.92 3.16
CA ASN A 143 -1.19 8.87 3.80
C ASN A 143 -2.63 8.71 3.30
N GLU A 144 -2.82 8.59 1.99
CA GLU A 144 -4.14 8.34 1.39
C GLU A 144 -4.77 7.03 1.91
N ALA A 145 -3.98 5.96 1.99
CA ALA A 145 -4.44 4.68 2.53
C ALA A 145 -4.77 4.77 4.03
N SER A 146 -3.95 5.48 4.80
CA SER A 146 -4.18 5.70 6.23
C SER A 146 -5.45 6.49 6.49
N ASP A 147 -5.73 7.53 5.70
CA ASP A 147 -6.95 8.32 5.80
C ASP A 147 -8.20 7.46 5.54
N ILE A 148 -8.14 6.58 4.53
CA ILE A 148 -9.23 5.65 4.24
C ILE A 148 -9.45 4.69 5.41
N LEU A 149 -8.39 4.08 5.94
CA LEU A 149 -8.47 3.15 7.06
C LEU A 149 -8.95 3.83 8.34
N ASN A 150 -8.53 5.08 8.58
CA ASN A 150 -9.00 5.88 9.69
C ASN A 150 -10.50 6.20 9.55
N GLY A 151 -10.95 6.53 8.35
CA GLY A 151 -12.38 6.73 8.05
C GLY A 151 -13.23 5.46 8.26
N LEU A 152 -12.63 4.28 8.12
CA LEU A 152 -13.26 2.99 8.45
C LEU A 152 -13.19 2.64 9.95
N GLY A 153 -12.53 3.43 10.78
CA GLY A 153 -12.41 3.23 12.21
C GLY A 153 -11.49 2.06 12.62
N VAL A 154 -10.63 1.57 11.72
CA VAL A 154 -9.75 0.41 11.98
C VAL A 154 -8.39 0.78 12.57
N LEU A 155 -8.04 2.06 12.59
CA LEU A 155 -6.78 2.58 13.12
C LEU A 155 -6.90 3.14 14.56
N GLY A 156 -7.87 2.69 15.35
CA GLY A 156 -8.05 3.13 16.73
C GLY A 156 -6.82 2.83 17.61
N GLU A 157 -6.77 3.47 18.78
CA GLU A 157 -5.69 3.31 19.77
C GLU A 157 -5.46 1.82 20.10
N GLY A 158 -4.21 1.36 20.02
CA GLY A 158 -3.85 -0.05 20.29
C GLY A 158 -4.19 -1.04 19.15
N SER A 159 -4.67 -0.57 18.00
CA SER A 159 -5.00 -1.42 16.86
C SER A 159 -3.75 -2.15 16.35
N PRO A 160 -3.78 -3.50 16.23
CA PRO A 160 -2.70 -4.25 15.59
C PRO A 160 -2.49 -3.85 14.12
N ILE A 161 -3.56 -3.40 13.45
CA ILE A 161 -3.50 -2.90 12.07
C ILE A 161 -2.68 -1.62 12.02
N ALA A 162 -2.94 -0.67 12.91
CA ALA A 162 -2.18 0.58 12.99
C ALA A 162 -0.69 0.31 13.26
N GLN A 163 -0.37 -0.62 14.16
CA GLN A 163 1.01 -1.01 14.46
C GLN A 163 1.69 -1.62 13.22
N GLY A 164 1.03 -2.57 12.54
CA GLY A 164 1.57 -3.22 11.35
C GLY A 164 1.82 -2.24 10.19
N ILE A 165 0.90 -1.29 9.99
CA ILE A 165 1.05 -0.24 8.96
C ILE A 165 2.24 0.66 9.26
N ASN A 166 2.37 1.12 10.51
CA ASN A 166 3.49 1.98 10.92
C ASN A 166 4.83 1.23 10.79
N GLN A 167 4.89 -0.03 11.19
CA GLN A 167 6.08 -0.86 11.01
C GLN A 167 6.43 -1.04 9.53
N THR A 168 5.44 -1.27 8.67
CA THR A 168 5.64 -1.33 7.21
C THR A 168 6.22 -0.02 6.69
N PHE A 169 5.69 1.12 7.14
CA PHE A 169 6.19 2.44 6.74
C PHE A 169 7.67 2.62 7.10
N GLU A 170 8.04 2.33 8.35
CA GLU A 170 9.43 2.44 8.82
C GLU A 170 10.38 1.53 8.03
N LEU A 171 9.96 0.29 7.76
CA LEU A 171 10.76 -0.66 6.99
C LEU A 171 10.96 -0.20 5.53
N VAL A 172 9.95 0.38 4.91
CA VAL A 172 10.08 0.93 3.55
C VAL A 172 11.01 2.14 3.52
N GLN A 173 10.88 3.06 4.47
CA GLN A 173 11.76 4.22 4.56
C GLN A 173 13.22 3.79 4.73
N LYS A 174 13.49 2.86 5.64
CA LYS A 174 14.80 2.27 5.84
C LYS A 174 15.35 1.60 4.57
N GLY A 175 14.50 0.85 3.86
CA GLY A 175 14.89 0.19 2.63
C GLY A 175 15.26 1.18 1.50
N TYR A 176 14.61 2.33 1.43
CA TYR A 176 15.01 3.40 0.50
C TYR A 176 16.35 4.02 0.89
N ASP A 177 16.63 4.19 2.17
CA ASP A 177 17.94 4.68 2.62
C ASP A 177 19.06 3.67 2.30
N GLU A 178 18.81 2.39 2.51
CA GLU A 178 19.74 1.31 2.16
C GLU A 178 19.97 1.23 0.65
N PHE A 179 18.92 1.35 -0.16
CA PHE A 179 19.04 1.40 -1.62
C PHE A 179 19.86 2.61 -2.09
N LEU A 180 19.59 3.79 -1.54
CA LEU A 180 20.34 5.02 -1.80
C LEU A 180 21.83 4.82 -1.50
N ALA A 181 22.13 4.35 -0.30
CA ALA A 181 23.50 4.11 0.15
C ALA A 181 24.22 3.09 -0.74
N ALA A 182 23.57 1.98 -1.10
CA ALA A 182 24.13 0.95 -1.95
C ALA A 182 24.43 1.46 -3.37
N LYS A 183 23.51 2.24 -3.97
CA LYS A 183 23.72 2.80 -5.31
C LYS A 183 24.81 3.88 -5.32
N LEU A 184 24.90 4.73 -4.30
CA LEU A 184 25.96 5.73 -4.18
C LEU A 184 27.33 5.07 -3.95
N ALA A 185 27.39 4.04 -3.11
CA ALA A 185 28.62 3.28 -2.89
C ALA A 185 29.13 2.59 -4.18
N ALA A 186 28.22 2.18 -5.05
CA ALA A 186 28.57 1.58 -6.34
C ALA A 186 29.19 2.58 -7.34
N LEU A 187 28.97 3.90 -7.15
CA LEU A 187 29.61 4.94 -7.95
C LEU A 187 31.07 5.21 -7.51
N THR A 188 31.40 4.91 -6.26
CA THR A 188 32.75 5.11 -5.74
C THR A 188 33.63 3.97 -6.25
N PRO A 189 34.70 4.23 -7.00
CA PRO A 189 35.61 3.16 -7.40
C PRO A 189 36.12 2.47 -6.13
N LYS A 190 35.95 1.15 -6.06
CA LYS A 190 36.55 0.33 -5.00
C LYS A 190 38.05 0.53 -5.10
N GLU A 191 38.66 1.25 -4.16
CA GLU A 191 40.08 1.44 -4.07
C GLU A 191 40.73 0.04 -4.07
N ALA A 192 41.46 -0.27 -5.14
CA ALA A 192 42.16 -1.54 -5.25
C ALA A 192 43.11 -1.68 -4.04
N PRO A 193 43.23 -2.86 -3.43
CA PRO A 193 44.19 -3.04 -2.36
C PRO A 193 45.55 -2.62 -2.91
N LYS A 194 46.19 -1.67 -2.24
CA LYS A 194 47.60 -1.32 -2.48
C LYS A 194 48.40 -2.52 -2.06
N ASP A 195 48.62 -3.46 -2.99
CA ASP A 195 49.73 -4.38 -2.91
C ASP A 195 51.01 -3.56 -2.88
N THR A 196 51.60 -3.50 -1.73
CA THR A 196 52.96 -3.03 -1.57
C THR A 196 53.86 -4.22 -1.87
N PRO A 197 54.53 -4.24 -3.02
CA PRO A 197 55.72 -5.07 -3.14
C PRO A 197 56.89 -4.12 -3.15
N GLU A 198 57.72 -4.16 -2.20
CA GLU A 198 59.16 -3.99 -2.42
C GLU A 198 59.91 -3.86 -1.10
N ALA A 199 60.31 -5.00 -0.59
CA ALA A 199 61.44 -5.07 0.29
C ALA A 199 62.10 -6.46 0.18
N ALA A 200 62.61 -6.82 -0.99
CA ALA A 200 63.53 -7.94 -1.11
C ALA A 200 64.44 -7.79 -2.34
N LEU A 201 65.22 -6.75 -2.35
CA LEU A 201 66.43 -6.80 -3.20
C LEU A 201 67.56 -5.96 -2.57
N ARG A 202 68.22 -6.55 -1.55
CA ARG A 202 69.57 -6.20 -1.17
C ARG A 202 70.13 -7.25 -0.16
N ALA A 203 70.72 -8.26 -0.65
CA ALA A 203 71.99 -8.82 -0.13
C ALA A 203 72.48 -9.90 -1.07
#